data_8ba90f94efb19f3875b4d5658dcd48c8
#
_entry.id   8ba90f94efb19f3875b4d5658dcd48c8
#
_cell.length_a   1.000
_cell.length_b   1.000
_cell.length_c   1.000
_cell.angle_alpha   90.00
_cell.angle_beta   90.00
_cell.angle_gamma   90.00
#
_symmetry.space_group_name_H-M   'P 1'
#
loop_
_entity.id
_entity.type
_entity.pdbx_description
1 polymer ?
#
loop_
_entity_poly.entity_id
_entity_poly.type
_entity_poly.pdbx_seq_one_letter_code
_entity_poly.pdbx_strand_id
1 'polypeptide(L)'
;MGITYIEGKVRGTREKEKSVSLLIDSGVHYTLLPQGVWKEIDLKPKRDMEFILSDGTKIKRKVSECYIELEMGEGHTPVILGEKDDEAILGVVTLEILGLVFNPLKRTLSPMKALLI
;
A
#
# COMPACT_ATOMS: atom_id res chain seq x y z
N MET A 1 -10.60 -13.00 14.33
CA MET A 1 -9.41 -12.55 13.63
C MET A 1 -9.16 -11.10 13.92
N GLY A 2 -7.94 -10.76 14.18
CA GLY A 2 -7.59 -9.40 14.53
C GLY A 2 -7.19 -8.56 13.33
N ILE A 3 -7.29 -7.26 13.52
CA ILE A 3 -6.81 -6.27 12.57
C ILE A 3 -5.34 -6.02 12.91
N THR A 4 -4.49 -5.98 11.89
CA THR A 4 -3.06 -5.76 12.09
C THR A 4 -2.63 -4.47 11.40
N TYR A 5 -2.02 -3.58 12.16
CA TYR A 5 -1.43 -2.36 11.63
C TYR A 5 0.08 -2.46 11.70
N ILE A 6 0.74 -1.85 10.75
CA ILE A 6 2.19 -1.75 10.75
C ILE A 6 2.58 -0.30 10.48
N GLU A 7 3.60 0.16 11.16
CA GLU A 7 4.13 1.50 10.93
C GLU A 7 5.05 1.48 9.72
N GLY A 8 4.89 2.46 8.88
CA GLY A 8 5.73 2.63 7.71
C GLY A 8 5.95 4.09 7.42
N LYS A 9 6.81 4.36 6.47
CA LYS A 9 7.06 5.70 6.00
C LYS A 9 6.90 5.71 4.49
N VAL A 10 6.17 6.70 3.98
CA VAL A 10 6.02 6.86 2.54
C VAL A 10 6.69 8.15 2.11
N ARG A 11 7.34 8.11 0.96
CA ARG A 11 8.06 9.24 0.41
C ARG A 11 7.62 9.48 -1.02
N GLY A 12 7.28 10.72 -1.30
CA GLY A 12 6.80 11.10 -2.61
C GLY A 12 7.74 12.05 -3.33
N THR A 13 7.16 13.04 -3.98
CA THR A 13 7.87 14.01 -4.79
C THR A 13 8.74 14.91 -3.91
N ARG A 14 9.94 15.23 -4.42
CA ARG A 14 10.91 16.11 -3.71
C ARG A 14 11.29 15.56 -2.32
N GLU A 15 11.29 14.25 -2.21
CA GLU A 15 11.66 13.56 -0.97
C GLU A 15 10.80 13.94 0.24
N LYS A 16 9.62 14.46 0.00
CA LYS A 16 8.66 14.67 1.08
C LYS A 16 8.21 13.32 1.63
N GLU A 17 8.21 13.19 2.94
CA GLU A 17 7.87 11.91 3.55
C GLU A 17 6.89 12.08 4.69
N LYS A 18 6.20 10.98 5.01
CA LYS A 18 5.24 10.95 6.10
C LYS A 18 5.19 9.57 6.71
N SER A 19 5.17 9.51 8.03
CA SER A 19 4.94 8.25 8.76
C SER A 19 3.46 7.93 8.73
N VAL A 20 3.14 6.66 8.49
CA VAL A 20 1.77 6.22 8.29
C VAL A 20 1.57 4.89 9.00
N SER A 21 0.43 4.73 9.66
CA SER A 21 0.00 3.44 10.18
C SER A 21 -0.83 2.77 9.10
N LEU A 22 -0.39 1.61 8.64
CA LEU A 22 -1.00 0.91 7.53
C LEU A 22 -1.72 -0.34 8.01
N LEU A 23 -2.97 -0.49 7.62
CA LEU A 23 -3.71 -1.72 7.86
C LEU A 23 -3.25 -2.77 6.85
N ILE A 24 -2.85 -3.93 7.32
CA ILE A 24 -2.48 -5.02 6.41
C ILE A 24 -3.73 -5.81 6.08
N ASP A 25 -4.02 -5.90 4.78
CA ASP A 25 -5.18 -6.64 4.29
C ASP A 25 -4.78 -7.48 3.08
N SER A 26 -4.67 -8.79 3.29
CA SER A 26 -4.29 -9.72 2.22
C SER A 26 -5.36 -9.89 1.14
N GLY A 27 -6.56 -9.36 1.38
CA GLY A 27 -7.62 -9.34 0.38
C GLY A 27 -7.56 -8.14 -0.55
N VAL A 28 -6.67 -7.19 -0.29
CA VAL A 28 -6.52 -5.98 -1.09
C VAL A 28 -5.24 -6.07 -1.90
N HIS A 29 -5.33 -5.85 -3.21
CA HIS A 29 -4.15 -5.95 -4.09
C HIS A 29 -3.22 -4.76 -3.98
N TYR A 30 -3.76 -3.57 -4.15
CA TYR A 30 -2.94 -2.36 -4.18
C TYR A 30 -2.96 -1.63 -2.86
N THR A 31 -1.82 -1.09 -2.47
CA THR A 31 -1.73 -0.17 -1.34
C THR A 31 -2.54 1.07 -1.65
N LEU A 32 -3.25 1.55 -0.66
CA LEU A 32 -4.09 2.76 -0.77
C LEU A 32 -3.63 3.76 0.27
N LEU A 33 -3.42 4.98 -0.16
CA LEU A 33 -3.09 6.09 0.74
C LEU A 33 -4.24 7.08 0.77
N PRO A 34 -4.71 7.47 1.96
CA PRO A 34 -5.77 8.48 2.04
C PRO A 34 -5.29 9.85 1.58
N GLN A 35 -6.24 10.70 1.26
CA GLN A 35 -5.96 12.00 0.67
C GLN A 35 -4.97 12.85 1.49
N GLY A 36 -5.13 12.87 2.80
CA GLY A 36 -4.22 13.63 3.65
C GLY A 36 -2.78 13.19 3.55
N VAL A 37 -2.54 11.92 3.28
CA VAL A 37 -1.19 11.38 3.13
C VAL A 37 -0.61 11.72 1.77
N TRP A 38 -1.31 11.33 0.69
CA TRP A 38 -0.70 11.48 -0.63
C TRP A 38 -0.58 12.94 -1.06
N LYS A 39 -1.43 13.82 -0.58
CA LYS A 39 -1.27 15.25 -0.83
C LYS A 39 -0.07 15.83 -0.09
N GLU A 40 0.13 15.40 1.14
CA GLU A 40 1.26 15.91 1.95
C GLU A 40 2.60 15.54 1.36
N ILE A 41 2.71 14.35 0.76
CA ILE A 41 3.95 13.94 0.09
C ILE A 41 3.95 14.29 -1.39
N ASP A 42 2.98 15.07 -1.82
CA ASP A 42 2.91 15.65 -3.16
C ASP A 42 2.91 14.63 -4.31
N LEU A 43 2.15 13.55 -4.15
CA LEU A 43 1.98 12.58 -5.23
C LEU A 43 1.03 13.14 -6.28
N LYS A 44 1.35 12.84 -7.55
CA LYS A 44 0.51 13.21 -8.67
C LYS A 44 -0.04 11.96 -9.33
N PRO A 45 -1.28 12.01 -9.83
CA PRO A 45 -1.84 10.89 -10.56
C PRO A 45 -1.00 10.56 -11.79
N LYS A 46 -0.73 9.28 -12.01
CA LYS A 46 0.03 8.82 -13.18
C LYS A 46 -0.85 8.09 -14.18
N ARG A 47 -1.92 7.46 -13.70
CA ARG A 47 -2.85 6.75 -14.56
C ARG A 47 -4.16 6.51 -13.84
N ASP A 48 -5.18 6.13 -14.61
CA ASP A 48 -6.45 5.69 -14.07
C ASP A 48 -6.51 4.18 -14.10
N MET A 49 -7.15 3.59 -13.10
CA MET A 49 -7.44 2.16 -13.09
C MET A 49 -8.87 1.93 -12.66
N GLU A 50 -9.48 0.92 -13.25
CA GLU A 50 -10.81 0.46 -12.86
C GLU A 50 -10.65 -0.69 -11.88
N PHE A 51 -11.39 -0.63 -10.79
CA PHE A 51 -11.41 -1.68 -9.77
C PHE A 51 -12.82 -2.23 -9.65
N ILE A 52 -12.92 -3.52 -9.36
CA ILE A 52 -14.18 -4.19 -9.17
C ILE A 52 -14.32 -4.52 -7.69
N LEU A 53 -15.36 -3.99 -7.07
CA LEU A 53 -15.66 -4.27 -5.67
C LEU A 53 -16.28 -5.65 -5.51
N SER A 54 -16.33 -6.15 -4.29
CA SER A 54 -16.85 -7.50 -4.02
C SER A 54 -18.31 -7.69 -4.45
N ASP A 55 -19.09 -6.62 -4.53
CA ASP A 55 -20.47 -6.68 -4.99
C ASP A 55 -20.61 -6.53 -6.51
N GLY A 56 -19.50 -6.49 -7.24
CA GLY A 56 -19.48 -6.33 -8.68
C GLY A 56 -19.47 -4.89 -9.17
N THR A 57 -19.56 -3.93 -8.27
CA THR A 57 -19.52 -2.52 -8.64
C THR A 57 -18.15 -2.14 -9.17
N LYS A 58 -18.12 -1.38 -10.26
CA LYS A 58 -16.88 -0.90 -10.86
C LYS A 58 -16.64 0.54 -10.44
N ILE A 59 -15.43 0.82 -9.98
CA ILE A 59 -15.02 2.17 -9.62
C ILE A 59 -13.70 2.50 -10.29
N LYS A 60 -13.51 3.78 -10.59
CA LYS A 60 -12.23 4.26 -11.14
C LYS A 60 -11.50 5.02 -10.05
N ARG A 61 -10.18 4.79 -9.98
CA ARG A 61 -9.32 5.49 -9.04
C ARG A 61 -8.05 5.91 -9.75
N LYS A 62 -7.46 6.99 -9.29
CA LYS A 62 -6.16 7.43 -9.75
C LYS A 62 -5.09 6.59 -9.07
N VAL A 63 -4.06 6.23 -9.82
CA VAL A 63 -2.93 5.46 -9.32
C VAL A 63 -1.68 6.29 -9.51
N SER A 64 -0.82 6.28 -8.51
CA SER A 64 0.48 6.91 -8.57
C SER A 64 1.51 5.91 -8.08
N GLU A 65 2.67 6.37 -7.68
CA GLU A 65 3.67 5.53 -7.04
C GLU A 65 4.44 6.34 -6.03
N CYS A 66 4.94 5.63 -5.02
CA CYS A 66 5.75 6.27 -3.98
C CYS A 66 6.84 5.30 -3.54
N TYR A 67 7.78 5.80 -2.77
CA TYR A 67 8.73 4.96 -2.08
C TYR A 67 8.14 4.62 -0.72
N ILE A 68 8.14 3.34 -0.36
CA ILE A 68 7.62 2.90 0.94
C ILE A 68 8.73 2.23 1.72
N GLU A 69 8.82 2.56 2.99
CA GLU A 69 9.84 2.02 3.89
C GLU A 69 9.14 1.38 5.08
N LEU A 70 9.31 0.07 5.20
CA LEU A 70 8.87 -0.69 6.36
C LEU A 70 10.11 -1.19 7.08
N GLU A 71 9.97 -1.63 8.32
CA GLU A 71 11.09 -2.15 9.08
C GLU A 71 11.83 -3.28 8.33
N MET A 72 11.08 -4.13 7.65
CA MET A 72 11.64 -5.31 7.01
C MET A 72 11.95 -5.16 5.52
N GLY A 73 11.67 -4.03 4.92
CA GLY A 73 11.95 -3.85 3.50
C GLY A 73 11.45 -2.52 3.00
N GLU A 74 12.04 -2.05 1.90
CA GLU A 74 11.67 -0.76 1.30
C GLU A 74 11.81 -0.81 -0.21
N GLY A 75 11.08 0.04 -0.90
CA GLY A 75 11.13 0.11 -2.35
C GLY A 75 10.02 0.97 -2.93
N HIS A 76 10.04 1.12 -4.24
CA HIS A 76 8.97 1.81 -4.95
C HIS A 76 7.78 0.91 -5.14
N THR A 77 6.59 1.47 -5.04
CA THR A 77 5.35 0.71 -5.18
C THR A 77 4.24 1.56 -5.78
N PRO A 78 3.36 0.96 -6.59
CA PRO A 78 2.17 1.67 -7.01
C PRO A 78 1.24 1.85 -5.81
N VAL A 79 0.52 2.97 -5.80
CA VAL A 79 -0.44 3.25 -4.75
C VAL A 79 -1.70 3.88 -5.35
N ILE A 80 -2.85 3.50 -4.80
CA ILE A 80 -4.11 4.14 -5.14
C ILE A 80 -4.20 5.43 -4.35
N LEU A 81 -4.54 6.52 -5.04
CA LEU A 81 -4.78 7.81 -4.40
C LEU A 81 -6.20 7.79 -3.85
N GLY A 82 -6.32 7.56 -2.55
CA GLY A 82 -7.58 7.43 -1.88
C GLY A 82 -8.26 8.75 -1.60
N GLU A 83 -9.44 8.65 -1.03
CA GLU A 83 -10.26 9.81 -0.67
C GLU A 83 -9.96 10.25 0.76
N LYS A 84 -10.66 11.32 1.18
CA LYS A 84 -10.39 11.97 2.45
C LYS A 84 -10.56 11.05 3.66
N ASP A 85 -11.60 10.23 3.64
CA ASP A 85 -11.92 9.38 4.79
C ASP A 85 -11.43 7.94 4.65
N ASP A 86 -10.64 7.67 3.62
CA ASP A 86 -10.08 6.34 3.44
C ASP A 86 -8.99 6.05 4.47
N GLU A 87 -8.82 4.77 4.75
CA GLU A 87 -7.77 4.30 5.63
C GLU A 87 -6.55 3.90 4.80
N ALA A 88 -5.35 4.08 5.35
CA ALA A 88 -4.14 3.61 4.70
C ALA A 88 -4.09 2.09 4.78
N ILE A 89 -3.98 1.44 3.62
CA ILE A 89 -3.99 -0.02 3.52
C ILE A 89 -2.76 -0.50 2.78
N LEU A 90 -2.08 -1.50 3.35
CA LEU A 90 -0.93 -2.13 2.73
C LEU A 90 -1.42 -3.34 1.94
N GLY A 91 -1.29 -3.28 0.61
CA GLY A 91 -1.81 -4.31 -0.27
C GLY A 91 -0.78 -5.37 -0.64
N VAL A 92 -1.27 -6.45 -1.23
CA VAL A 92 -0.45 -7.61 -1.59
C VAL A 92 0.65 -7.28 -2.60
N VAL A 93 0.36 -6.43 -3.57
CA VAL A 93 1.35 -6.07 -4.59
C VAL A 93 2.59 -5.43 -3.94
N THR A 94 2.37 -4.53 -2.98
CA THR A 94 3.48 -3.91 -2.27
C THR A 94 4.29 -4.95 -1.49
N LEU A 95 3.60 -5.87 -0.80
CA LEU A 95 4.28 -6.93 -0.06
C LEU A 95 5.14 -7.78 -0.99
N GLU A 96 4.62 -8.15 -2.16
CA GLU A 96 5.38 -8.93 -3.13
C GLU A 96 6.60 -8.17 -3.66
N ILE A 97 6.43 -6.89 -3.96
CA ILE A 97 7.54 -6.05 -4.41
C ILE A 97 8.65 -6.00 -3.36
N LEU A 98 8.29 -5.90 -2.09
CA LEU A 98 9.26 -5.85 -1.00
C LEU A 98 9.76 -7.24 -0.60
N GLY A 99 9.25 -8.30 -1.23
CA GLY A 99 9.67 -9.66 -0.91
C GLY A 99 9.17 -10.13 0.45
N LEU A 100 7.97 -9.72 0.85
CA LEU A 100 7.40 -10.02 2.16
C LEU A 100 6.13 -10.83 2.05
N VAL A 101 5.89 -11.67 3.05
CA VAL A 101 4.67 -12.45 3.22
C VAL A 101 4.05 -12.10 4.57
N PHE A 102 2.74 -11.91 4.59
CA PHE A 102 2.01 -11.68 5.82
C PHE A 102 1.39 -12.97 6.33
N ASN A 103 1.67 -13.30 7.59
CA ASN A 103 1.03 -14.41 8.27
C ASN A 103 -0.08 -13.87 9.16
N PRO A 104 -1.36 -14.06 8.80
CA PRO A 104 -2.46 -13.47 9.56
C PRO A 104 -2.65 -14.09 10.93
N LEU A 105 -2.23 -15.34 11.10
CA LEU A 105 -2.37 -16.02 12.40
C LEU A 105 -1.38 -15.46 13.41
N LYS A 106 -0.15 -15.26 13.00
CA LYS A 106 0.91 -14.70 13.86
C LYS A 106 0.96 -13.18 13.80
N ARG A 107 0.25 -12.57 12.87
CA ARG A 107 0.27 -11.12 12.62
C ARG A 107 1.68 -10.59 12.37
N THR A 108 2.45 -11.34 11.60
CA THR A 108 3.83 -11.01 11.32
C THR A 108 4.11 -10.94 9.83
N LEU A 109 5.08 -10.12 9.47
CA LEU A 109 5.66 -10.11 8.14
C LEU A 109 6.96 -10.91 8.19
N SER A 110 7.23 -11.65 7.15
CA SER A 110 8.49 -12.37 7.03
C SER A 110 8.97 -12.35 5.59
N PRO A 111 10.28 -12.58 5.36
CA PRO A 111 10.80 -12.63 4.01
C PRO A 111 10.14 -13.74 3.20
N MET A 112 9.84 -13.44 1.94
CA MET A 112 9.29 -14.41 1.01
C MET A 112 10.44 -15.21 0.40
N LYS A 113 10.24 -16.53 0.28
CA LYS A 113 11.16 -17.37 -0.47
C LYS A 113 10.73 -17.37 -1.92
N ALA A 114 11.62 -16.98 -2.81
CA ALA A 114 11.32 -16.92 -4.23
C ALA A 114 12.21 -17.89 -4.99
N LEU A 115 11.62 -18.56 -5.99
CA LEU A 115 12.37 -19.38 -6.89
C LEU A 115 12.87 -18.51 -8.04
N LEU A 116 14.14 -18.70 -8.41
CA LEU A 116 14.73 -17.95 -9.52
C LEU A 116 14.38 -18.57 -10.87
N ILE A 117 14.15 -19.87 -10.89
CA ILE A 117 13.81 -20.60 -12.10
C ILE A 117 12.86 -21.74 -11.81
#